data_c073cdbfceed12bb110f5951cacb3154
#
_entry.id   c073cdbfceed12bb110f5951cacb3154
#
_cell.length_a   1.000
_cell.length_b   1.000
_cell.length_c   1.000
_cell.angle_alpha   90.00
_cell.angle_beta   90.00
_cell.angle_gamma   90.00
#
_symmetry.space_group_name_H-M   'P 1'
#
loop_
_entity.id
_entity.type
_entity.pdbx_description
1 polymer ?
#
loop_
_entity_poly.entity_id
_entity_poly.type
_entity_poly.pdbx_seq_one_letter_code
_entity_poly.pdbx_strand_id
1 'polypeptide(L)'
;MTSLDARIANLFPSIILNLQESIRIPSIQGDPTLDAPFGIQVKEALNHALKTASSLGFKTYDLDGYVGWAEYGESENMIVVLGHLDVVPSGEGWTRPPFGGEIHGNKMFGRGVMDDKGPIIGALWALYAIKGTFFSCKTQNSYLIWN
;
A
#
# COMPACT_ATOMS: atom_id res chain seq x y z
N MET A 1 3.93 0.08 -28.21
CA MET A 1 3.42 0.26 -26.83
C MET A 1 3.16 -1.13 -26.25
N THR A 2 3.74 -1.46 -25.12
CA THR A 2 3.41 -2.70 -24.41
C THR A 2 1.96 -2.63 -23.92
N SER A 3 1.20 -3.71 -24.05
CA SER A 3 -0.14 -3.79 -23.49
C SER A 3 -0.10 -3.58 -21.97
N LEU A 4 -1.21 -3.12 -21.38
CA LEU A 4 -1.32 -2.96 -19.92
C LEU A 4 -1.01 -4.27 -19.20
N ASP A 5 -1.47 -5.39 -19.73
CA ASP A 5 -1.21 -6.73 -19.18
C ASP A 5 0.28 -7.06 -19.14
N ALA A 6 1.01 -6.77 -20.23
CA ALA A 6 2.47 -6.97 -20.25
C ALA A 6 3.20 -6.07 -19.25
N ARG A 7 2.70 -4.84 -19.06
CA ARG A 7 3.25 -3.92 -18.05
C ARG A 7 2.99 -4.44 -16.63
N ILE A 8 1.78 -4.88 -16.33
CA ILE A 8 1.45 -5.47 -15.03
C ILE A 8 2.29 -6.73 -14.77
N ALA A 9 2.42 -7.61 -15.76
CA ALA A 9 3.26 -8.81 -15.63
C ALA A 9 4.71 -8.48 -15.30
N ASN A 10 5.28 -7.44 -15.90
CA ASN A 10 6.64 -6.98 -15.60
C ASN A 10 6.78 -6.35 -14.21
N LEU A 11 5.72 -5.75 -13.67
CA LEU A 11 5.68 -5.14 -12.34
C LEU A 11 5.42 -6.17 -11.22
N PHE A 12 4.88 -7.33 -11.57
CA PHE A 12 4.41 -8.32 -10.59
C PHE A 12 5.46 -8.72 -9.54
N PRO A 13 6.74 -8.98 -9.88
CA PRO A 13 7.75 -9.26 -8.86
C PRO A 13 7.94 -8.12 -7.85
N SER A 14 7.88 -6.87 -8.30
CA SER A 14 8.01 -5.68 -7.44
C SER A 14 6.78 -5.50 -6.55
N ILE A 15 5.58 -5.78 -7.07
CA ILE A 15 4.34 -5.76 -6.30
C ILE A 15 4.41 -6.77 -5.15
N ILE A 16 4.83 -7.99 -5.45
CA ILE A 16 4.96 -9.05 -4.46
C ILE A 16 6.00 -8.70 -3.40
N LEU A 17 7.16 -8.20 -3.79
CA LEU A 17 8.20 -7.78 -2.85
C LEU A 17 7.70 -6.67 -1.93
N ASN A 18 7.07 -5.65 -2.48
CA ASN A 18 6.54 -4.53 -1.71
C ASN A 18 5.45 -4.98 -0.71
N LEU A 19 4.57 -5.91 -1.14
CA LEU A 19 3.59 -6.49 -0.22
C LEU A 19 4.26 -7.29 0.90
N GLN A 20 5.29 -8.10 0.59
CA GLN A 20 6.03 -8.83 1.61
C GLN A 20 6.70 -7.89 2.63
N GLU A 21 7.30 -6.80 2.16
CA GLU A 21 7.90 -5.78 3.02
C GLU A 21 6.86 -5.15 3.94
N SER A 22 5.70 -4.79 3.41
CA SER A 22 4.60 -4.25 4.20
C SER A 22 4.06 -5.25 5.23
N ILE A 23 3.92 -6.53 4.87
CA ILE A 23 3.44 -7.58 5.80
C ILE A 23 4.42 -7.78 6.96
N ARG A 24 5.73 -7.62 6.74
CA ARG A 24 6.75 -7.74 7.78
C ARG A 24 6.72 -6.64 8.83
N ILE A 25 6.01 -5.55 8.57
CA ILE A 25 5.73 -4.52 9.56
C ILE A 25 4.50 -4.94 10.36
N PRO A 26 4.62 -5.31 11.64
CA PRO A 26 3.48 -5.76 12.46
C PRO A 26 2.67 -4.56 12.97
N SER A 27 2.02 -3.84 12.09
CA SER A 27 1.32 -2.57 12.31
C SER A 27 0.06 -2.72 13.17
N ILE A 28 0.20 -3.38 14.30
CA ILE A 28 -0.84 -3.46 15.34
C ILE A 28 -0.89 -2.11 16.05
N GLN A 29 -2.10 -1.60 16.27
CA GLN A 29 -2.29 -0.37 17.05
C GLN A 29 -1.65 -0.49 18.43
N GLY A 30 -0.90 0.53 18.81
CA GLY A 30 -0.21 0.65 20.08
C GLY A 30 -0.44 1.99 20.75
N ASP A 31 0.29 2.22 21.84
CA ASP A 31 0.18 3.46 22.58
C ASP A 31 0.59 4.67 21.72
N PRO A 32 -0.17 5.76 21.77
CA PRO A 32 0.11 6.94 20.99
C PRO A 32 1.40 7.64 21.50
N THR A 33 2.16 8.17 20.55
CA THR A 33 3.27 9.10 20.81
C THR A 33 3.07 10.38 20.01
N LEU A 34 3.92 11.40 20.22
CA LEU A 34 3.78 12.70 19.56
C LEU A 34 3.65 12.60 18.02
N ASP A 35 4.44 11.72 17.40
CA ASP A 35 4.50 11.57 15.94
C ASP A 35 3.82 10.27 15.44
N ALA A 36 3.24 9.47 16.33
CA ALA A 36 2.62 8.19 15.99
C ALA A 36 1.32 8.00 16.81
N PRO A 37 0.22 8.62 16.39
CA PRO A 37 -1.04 8.63 17.14
C PRO A 37 -1.66 7.23 17.31
N PHE A 38 -1.33 6.27 16.46
CA PHE A 38 -1.78 4.88 16.53
C PHE A 38 -0.66 3.90 16.91
N GLY A 39 0.47 4.44 17.43
CA GLY A 39 1.65 3.66 17.80
C GLY A 39 2.70 3.58 16.70
N ILE A 40 3.94 3.29 17.12
CA ILE A 40 5.14 3.35 16.26
C ILE A 40 5.03 2.39 15.05
N GLN A 41 4.46 1.20 15.24
CA GLN A 41 4.38 0.20 14.18
C GLN A 41 3.38 0.59 13.07
N VAL A 42 2.28 1.26 13.42
CA VAL A 42 1.34 1.82 12.43
C VAL A 42 2.02 2.97 11.68
N LYS A 43 2.73 3.85 12.37
CA LYS A 43 3.53 4.92 11.74
C LYS A 43 4.61 4.37 10.80
N GLU A 44 5.27 3.27 11.17
CA GLU A 44 6.24 2.60 10.30
C GLU A 44 5.58 2.09 9.01
N ALA A 45 4.40 1.49 9.10
CA ALA A 45 3.64 1.04 7.93
C ALA A 45 3.24 2.22 7.04
N LEU A 46 2.78 3.33 7.62
CA LEU A 46 2.47 4.57 6.89
C LEU A 46 3.70 5.12 6.17
N ASN A 47 4.82 5.22 6.86
CA ASN A 47 6.07 5.69 6.27
C ASN A 47 6.55 4.80 5.12
N HIS A 48 6.42 3.47 5.26
CA HIS A 48 6.74 2.51 4.21
C HIS A 48 5.87 2.75 2.97
N ALA A 49 4.56 2.90 3.14
CA ALA A 49 3.63 3.15 2.03
C ALA A 49 3.91 4.48 1.32
N LEU A 50 4.10 5.57 2.08
CA LEU A 50 4.43 6.89 1.54
C LEU A 50 5.76 6.88 0.79
N LYS A 51 6.79 6.23 1.34
CA LYS A 51 8.10 6.07 0.68
C LYS A 51 7.98 5.28 -0.62
N THR A 52 7.21 4.20 -0.63
CA THR A 52 6.95 3.42 -1.84
C THR A 52 6.27 4.30 -2.88
N ALA A 53 5.17 4.97 -2.53
CA ALA A 53 4.44 5.85 -3.45
C ALA A 53 5.33 6.98 -4.01
N SER A 54 6.15 7.60 -3.17
CA SER A 54 7.11 8.63 -3.59
C SER A 54 8.15 8.06 -4.57
N SER A 55 8.67 6.86 -4.33
CA SER A 55 9.63 6.20 -5.24
C SER A 55 9.02 5.86 -6.61
N LEU A 56 7.72 5.64 -6.66
CA LEU A 56 6.94 5.46 -7.88
C LEU A 56 6.59 6.80 -8.57
N GLY A 57 7.03 7.93 -7.98
CA GLY A 57 6.88 9.28 -8.53
C GLY A 57 5.46 9.85 -8.34
N PHE A 58 4.77 9.49 -7.28
CA PHE A 58 3.56 10.16 -6.81
C PHE A 58 3.91 11.30 -5.86
N LYS A 59 3.06 12.31 -5.79
CA LYS A 59 3.11 13.29 -4.71
C LYS A 59 2.55 12.64 -3.46
N THR A 60 3.24 12.77 -2.33
CA THR A 60 2.84 12.12 -1.08
C THR A 60 2.71 13.13 0.05
N TYR A 61 1.79 12.85 0.95
CA TYR A 61 1.47 13.70 2.09
C TYR A 61 1.22 12.84 3.32
N ASP A 62 1.60 13.39 4.46
CA ASP A 62 1.36 12.82 5.79
C ASP A 62 0.69 13.89 6.65
N LEU A 63 -0.46 13.59 7.20
CA LEU A 63 -1.17 14.45 8.12
C LEU A 63 -0.92 13.96 9.54
N ASP A 64 0.19 14.38 10.11
CA ASP A 64 0.58 14.16 11.52
C ASP A 64 0.51 12.69 11.97
N GLY A 65 0.74 11.76 11.04
CA GLY A 65 0.66 10.32 11.30
C GLY A 65 -0.75 9.75 11.44
N TYR A 66 -1.79 10.57 11.31
CA TYR A 66 -3.18 10.10 11.32
C TYR A 66 -3.59 9.51 9.99
N VAL A 67 -3.18 10.14 8.91
CA VAL A 67 -3.52 9.69 7.55
C VAL A 67 -2.42 10.11 6.58
N GLY A 68 -2.15 9.27 5.59
CA GLY A 68 -1.30 9.62 4.48
C GLY A 68 -2.02 9.40 3.16
N TRP A 69 -1.55 10.09 2.11
CA TRP A 69 -2.07 9.83 0.77
C TRP A 69 -1.03 10.03 -0.31
N ALA A 70 -1.27 9.36 -1.42
CA ALA A 70 -0.56 9.57 -2.67
C ALA A 70 -1.50 10.14 -3.72
N GLU A 71 -1.01 11.08 -4.51
CA GLU A 71 -1.77 11.86 -5.47
C GLU A 71 -1.17 11.76 -6.87
N TYR A 72 -2.04 11.59 -7.88
CA TYR A 72 -1.68 11.63 -9.28
C TYR A 72 -2.77 12.29 -10.13
N GLY A 73 -2.37 13.22 -10.98
CA GLY A 73 -3.26 13.97 -11.88
C GLY A 73 -3.38 15.45 -11.53
N GLU A 74 -4.11 16.19 -12.37
CA GLU A 74 -4.36 17.63 -12.20
C GLU A 74 -5.76 17.92 -12.76
N SER A 75 -6.81 17.58 -12.05
CA SER A 75 -8.20 17.76 -12.47
C SER A 75 -9.08 18.13 -11.27
N GLU A 76 -10.21 18.77 -11.54
CA GLU A 76 -11.23 19.03 -10.52
C GLU A 76 -12.01 17.75 -10.14
N ASN A 77 -12.10 16.80 -11.06
CA ASN A 77 -12.71 15.51 -10.77
C ASN A 77 -11.68 14.58 -10.10
N MET A 78 -12.11 13.82 -9.09
CA MET A 78 -11.23 12.90 -8.37
C MET A 78 -11.79 11.49 -8.31
N ILE A 79 -10.88 10.51 -8.28
CA ILE A 79 -11.15 9.13 -7.87
C ILE A 79 -10.36 8.92 -6.58
N VAL A 80 -11.01 8.40 -5.56
CA VAL A 80 -10.38 8.11 -4.27
C VAL A 80 -10.46 6.61 -4.01
N VAL A 81 -9.31 6.02 -3.67
CA VAL A 81 -9.23 4.67 -3.10
C VAL A 81 -8.82 4.83 -1.64
N LEU A 82 -9.64 4.35 -0.74
CA LEU A 82 -9.42 4.41 0.71
C LEU A 82 -9.15 3.01 1.24
N GLY A 83 -8.13 2.87 2.07
CA GLY A 83 -7.81 1.64 2.76
C GLY A 83 -7.06 1.92 4.06
N HIS A 84 -6.60 0.87 4.74
CA HIS A 84 -5.86 0.99 6.00
C HIS A 84 -4.60 0.12 6.03
N LEU A 85 -3.64 0.49 6.86
CA LEU A 85 -2.36 -0.17 6.99
C LEU A 85 -2.18 -0.84 8.36
N ASP A 86 -3.00 -0.48 9.34
CA ASP A 86 -3.03 -1.18 10.60
C ASP A 86 -3.59 -2.59 10.44
N VAL A 87 -3.28 -3.44 11.39
CA VAL A 87 -3.77 -4.82 11.44
C VAL A 87 -4.16 -5.19 12.86
N VAL A 88 -5.15 -6.04 13.00
CA VAL A 88 -5.49 -6.63 14.29
C VAL A 88 -4.39 -7.59 14.75
N PRO A 89 -4.28 -7.87 16.06
CA PRO A 89 -3.34 -8.88 16.58
C PRO A 89 -3.45 -10.19 15.80
N SER A 90 -2.31 -10.86 15.63
CA SER A 90 -2.26 -12.10 14.84
C SER A 90 -3.19 -13.20 15.39
N GLY A 91 -3.34 -13.28 16.70
CA GLY A 91 -4.03 -14.40 17.35
C GLY A 91 -3.20 -15.68 17.28
N GLU A 92 -3.87 -16.80 17.55
CA GLU A 92 -3.26 -18.14 17.58
C GLU A 92 -3.61 -18.96 16.32
N GLY A 93 -3.01 -20.15 16.19
CA GLY A 93 -3.35 -21.12 15.13
C GLY A 93 -2.64 -20.89 13.79
N TRP A 94 -1.69 -19.99 13.72
CA TRP A 94 -0.89 -19.78 12.51
C TRP A 94 0.04 -20.96 12.26
N THR A 95 0.00 -21.50 11.05
CA THR A 95 0.93 -22.54 10.59
C THR A 95 2.23 -21.97 10.03
N ARG A 96 2.32 -20.64 9.91
CA ARG A 96 3.45 -19.88 9.39
C ARG A 96 3.56 -18.56 10.15
N PRO A 97 4.73 -17.90 10.16
CA PRO A 97 4.88 -16.60 10.82
C PRO A 97 3.84 -15.59 10.32
N PRO A 98 3.00 -15.02 11.19
CA PRO A 98 1.91 -14.12 10.78
C PRO A 98 2.41 -12.83 10.10
N PHE A 99 3.62 -12.41 10.38
CA PHE A 99 4.28 -11.26 9.75
C PHE A 99 5.48 -11.68 8.88
N GLY A 100 5.48 -12.92 8.36
CA GLY A 100 6.54 -13.42 7.50
C GLY A 100 6.40 -13.01 6.04
N GLY A 101 5.18 -12.88 5.56
CA GLY A 101 4.91 -12.64 4.14
C GLY A 101 5.41 -13.78 3.25
N GLU A 102 5.37 -15.02 3.77
CA GLU A 102 5.90 -16.19 3.07
C GLU A 102 5.03 -16.57 1.87
N ILE A 103 5.68 -17.01 0.80
CA ILE A 103 5.01 -17.49 -0.41
C ILE A 103 5.20 -19.00 -0.54
N HIS A 104 4.10 -19.71 -0.70
CA HIS A 104 4.09 -21.14 -0.95
C HIS A 104 3.18 -21.46 -2.14
N GLY A 105 3.77 -21.91 -3.23
CA GLY A 105 3.08 -22.03 -4.49
C GLY A 105 2.59 -20.68 -5.00
N ASN A 106 1.29 -20.54 -5.16
CA ASN A 106 0.64 -19.31 -5.61
C ASN A 106 -0.08 -18.54 -4.49
N LYS A 107 0.26 -18.81 -3.21
CA LYS A 107 -0.38 -18.19 -2.06
C LYS A 107 0.65 -17.47 -1.20
N MET A 108 0.32 -16.25 -0.77
CA MET A 108 1.05 -15.52 0.25
C MET A 108 0.34 -15.67 1.59
N PHE A 109 1.12 -15.89 2.64
CA PHE A 109 0.65 -16.06 4.02
C PHE A 109 1.10 -14.88 4.87
N GLY A 110 0.15 -14.26 5.57
CA GLY A 110 0.47 -13.19 6.51
C GLY A 110 -0.76 -12.39 6.96
N ARG A 111 -0.67 -11.81 8.16
CA ARG A 111 -1.67 -10.88 8.68
C ARG A 111 -1.63 -9.60 7.84
N GLY A 112 -2.80 -9.20 7.29
CA GLY A 112 -2.91 -8.03 6.42
C GLY A 112 -2.80 -8.34 4.91
N VAL A 113 -2.47 -9.58 4.51
CA VAL A 113 -2.43 -9.94 3.07
C VAL A 113 -3.78 -9.74 2.39
N MET A 114 -4.88 -10.03 3.08
CA MET A 114 -6.24 -9.88 2.56
C MET A 114 -6.93 -8.61 3.07
N ASP A 115 -6.56 -8.13 4.27
CA ASP A 115 -7.23 -7.03 4.96
C ASP A 115 -6.20 -6.21 5.75
N ASP A 116 -5.79 -5.07 5.23
CA ASP A 116 -6.10 -4.44 3.93
C ASP A 116 -4.83 -4.13 3.12
N LYS A 117 -3.64 -4.49 3.64
CA LYS A 117 -2.35 -4.17 2.99
C LYS A 117 -2.26 -4.70 1.55
N GLY A 118 -2.78 -5.91 1.28
CA GLY A 118 -2.79 -6.47 -0.06
C GLY A 118 -3.62 -5.64 -1.04
N PRO A 119 -4.90 -5.39 -0.77
CA PRO A 119 -5.75 -4.56 -1.60
C PRO A 119 -5.19 -3.15 -1.83
N ILE A 120 -4.72 -2.46 -0.79
CA ILE A 120 -4.25 -1.08 -0.93
C ILE A 120 -2.91 -0.98 -1.67
N ILE A 121 -1.99 -1.92 -1.48
CA ILE A 121 -0.75 -2.01 -2.27
C ILE A 121 -1.09 -2.37 -3.71
N GLY A 122 -2.03 -3.28 -3.93
CA GLY A 122 -2.53 -3.60 -5.27
C GLY A 122 -3.07 -2.36 -5.98
N ALA A 123 -3.85 -1.53 -5.29
CA ALA A 123 -4.37 -0.27 -5.83
C ALA A 123 -3.25 0.74 -6.17
N LEU A 124 -2.23 0.88 -5.31
CA LEU A 124 -1.07 1.74 -5.57
C LEU A 124 -0.33 1.33 -6.85
N TRP A 125 -0.07 0.05 -6.99
CA TRP A 125 0.63 -0.46 -8.16
C TRP A 125 -0.24 -0.47 -9.43
N ALA A 126 -1.57 -0.63 -9.30
CA ALA A 126 -2.50 -0.44 -10.40
C ALA A 126 -2.46 1.01 -10.92
N LEU A 127 -2.49 1.99 -10.00
CA LEU A 127 -2.33 3.39 -10.36
C LEU A 127 -0.97 3.66 -11.04
N TYR A 128 0.11 3.04 -10.55
CA TYR A 128 1.42 3.13 -11.19
C TYR A 128 1.44 2.47 -12.57
N ALA A 129 0.75 1.34 -12.76
CA ALA A 129 0.68 0.66 -14.06
C ALA A 129 0.01 1.51 -15.12
N ILE A 130 -0.99 2.33 -14.78
CA ILE A 130 -1.66 3.23 -15.72
C ILE A 130 -0.95 4.57 -15.87
N LYS A 131 -0.08 4.97 -14.92
CA LYS A 131 0.68 6.22 -14.96
C LYS A 131 1.56 6.28 -16.22
N GLY A 132 1.42 7.34 -17.00
CA GLY A 132 2.18 7.53 -18.23
C GLY A 132 1.73 6.65 -19.41
N THR A 133 0.62 5.92 -19.29
CA THR A 133 -0.04 5.24 -20.41
C THR A 133 -1.02 6.16 -21.12
N PHE A 134 -1.62 5.69 -22.24
CA PHE A 134 -2.67 6.42 -22.95
C PHE A 134 -3.94 6.62 -22.08
N PHE A 135 -4.12 5.78 -21.05
CA PHE A 135 -5.17 5.87 -20.03
C PHE A 135 -4.77 6.77 -18.84
N SER A 136 -3.64 7.47 -18.93
CA SER A 136 -3.22 8.42 -17.91
C SER A 136 -4.33 9.42 -17.62
N CYS A 137 -4.68 9.53 -16.34
CA CYS A 137 -5.76 10.37 -15.82
C CYS A 137 -5.50 11.87 -16.05
N LYS A 138 -5.50 12.32 -17.32
CA LYS A 138 -5.43 13.75 -17.62
C LYS A 138 -6.71 14.50 -17.23
N THR A 139 -7.79 13.77 -16.97
CA THR A 139 -9.12 14.32 -16.70
C THR A 139 -9.61 14.02 -15.28
N GLN A 140 -8.82 13.31 -14.46
CA GLN A 140 -9.22 12.95 -13.10
C GLN A 140 -7.99 12.90 -12.18
N ASN A 141 -8.11 13.47 -10.98
CA ASN A 141 -7.15 13.24 -9.90
C ASN A 141 -7.41 11.88 -9.29
N SER A 142 -6.35 11.16 -8.97
CA SER A 142 -6.44 9.87 -8.29
C SER A 142 -5.73 9.98 -6.95
N TYR A 143 -6.43 9.65 -5.89
CA TYR A 143 -5.93 9.65 -4.53
C TYR A 143 -5.97 8.24 -3.96
N LEU A 144 -4.85 7.78 -3.41
CA LEU A 144 -4.81 6.66 -2.51
C LEU A 144 -4.63 7.20 -1.11
N ILE A 145 -5.61 6.94 -0.25
CA ILE A 145 -5.62 7.39 1.15
C ILE A 145 -5.50 6.15 2.03
N TRP A 146 -4.60 6.20 3.00
CA TRP A 146 -4.43 5.17 4.00
C TRP A 146 -4.11 5.75 5.37
N ASN A 147 -4.51 5.01 6.36
CA ASN A 147 -4.32 5.30 7.77
C ASN A 147 -3.35 4.30 8.40
#